data_1e42a0be196343e9046ff645e660a8ba
#
_entry.id   1e42a0be196343e9046ff645e660a8ba
#
_cell.length_a   1.000
_cell.length_b   1.000
_cell.length_c   1.000
_cell.angle_alpha   90.00
_cell.angle_beta   90.00
_cell.angle_gamma   90.00
#
_symmetry.space_group_name_H-M   'P 1'
#
loop_
_entity.id
_entity.type
_entity.pdbx_description
1 polymer ?
#
loop_
_entity_poly.entity_id
_entity_poly.type
_entity_poly.pdbx_seq_one_letter_code
_entity_poly.pdbx_strand_id
1 'polypeptide(L)'
;MIESFLAVDVLQCIGFGLLFLFLTRLLIKSDKTYHYFLIAVIFVVMLISPFLWKIDIANYIPLVIANYFNRLHGSLFPLFPWVSFLLAGAVFAKYFIDARENNVEEKFIKLSAVTGFIILIFGHFFLSGLSPKAITSILPNPIFYL
;
A
#
# COMPACT_ATOMS: atom_id res chain seq x y z
N MET A 1 -10.42 25.56 -2.49
CA MET A 1 -11.18 25.20 -1.25
C MET A 1 -11.98 23.91 -1.40
N ILE A 2 -12.70 23.68 -2.51
CA ILE A 2 -13.46 22.43 -2.75
C ILE A 2 -12.51 21.23 -2.98
N GLU A 3 -11.41 21.41 -3.67
CA GLU A 3 -10.43 20.33 -3.95
C GLU A 3 -9.82 19.74 -2.67
N SER A 4 -9.50 20.57 -1.68
CA SER A 4 -8.99 20.10 -0.39
C SER A 4 -10.01 19.30 0.42
N PHE A 5 -11.31 19.52 0.17
CA PHE A 5 -12.39 18.77 0.83
C PHE A 5 -12.62 17.39 0.18
N LEU A 6 -12.26 17.27 -1.10
CA LEU A 6 -12.39 16.05 -1.89
C LEU A 6 -11.09 15.22 -1.90
N ALA A 7 -10.03 15.71 -1.25
CA ALA A 7 -8.77 14.97 -1.12
C ALA A 7 -8.97 13.71 -0.26
N VAL A 8 -8.42 12.60 -0.73
CA VAL A 8 -8.45 11.34 0.03
C VAL A 8 -7.42 11.41 1.14
N ASP A 9 -7.91 11.27 2.37
CA ASP A 9 -7.09 11.24 3.58
C ASP A 9 -6.84 9.80 4.06
N VAL A 10 -5.94 9.63 5.02
CA VAL A 10 -5.54 8.33 5.58
C VAL A 10 -6.73 7.51 6.11
N LEU A 11 -7.71 8.17 6.75
CA LEU A 11 -8.90 7.51 7.29
C LEU A 11 -9.78 6.89 6.20
N GLN A 12 -9.93 7.58 5.07
CA GLN A 12 -10.69 7.08 3.93
C GLN A 12 -9.97 5.89 3.27
N CYS A 13 -8.65 5.96 3.15
CA CYS A 13 -7.84 4.85 2.65
C CYS A 13 -7.96 3.61 3.56
N ILE A 14 -7.86 3.78 4.88
CA ILE A 14 -8.03 2.70 5.86
C ILE A 14 -9.46 2.14 5.79
N GLY A 15 -10.48 3.01 5.81
CA GLY A 15 -11.89 2.61 5.74
C GLY A 15 -12.19 1.78 4.50
N PHE A 16 -11.70 2.21 3.32
CA PHE A 16 -11.82 1.45 2.08
C PHE A 16 -11.10 0.10 2.17
N GLY A 17 -9.88 0.08 2.70
CA GLY A 17 -9.11 -1.16 2.83
C GLY A 17 -9.77 -2.17 3.77
N LEU A 18 -10.33 -1.73 4.89
CA LEU A 18 -11.08 -2.59 5.82
C LEU A 18 -12.37 -3.11 5.18
N LEU A 19 -13.11 -2.26 4.47
CA LEU A 19 -14.29 -2.67 3.72
C LEU A 19 -13.94 -3.71 2.64
N PHE A 20 -12.85 -3.48 1.91
CA PHE A 20 -12.34 -4.42 0.92
C PHE A 20 -12.01 -5.79 1.55
N LEU A 21 -11.27 -5.81 2.67
CA LEU A 21 -10.96 -7.04 3.42
C LEU A 21 -12.23 -7.77 3.86
N PHE A 22 -13.21 -7.04 4.39
CA PHE A 22 -14.48 -7.61 4.83
C PHE A 22 -15.25 -8.24 3.67
N LEU A 23 -15.46 -7.49 2.58
CA LEU A 23 -16.23 -7.97 1.42
C LEU A 23 -15.56 -9.17 0.75
N THR A 24 -14.24 -9.11 0.56
CA THR A 24 -13.50 -10.23 -0.06
C THR A 24 -13.49 -11.46 0.84
N ARG A 25 -13.50 -11.30 2.17
CA ARG A 25 -13.62 -12.40 3.12
C ARG A 25 -14.99 -13.08 3.07
N LEU A 26 -16.05 -12.34 2.82
CA LEU A 26 -17.39 -12.93 2.62
C LEU A 26 -17.44 -13.83 1.37
N LEU A 27 -16.70 -13.46 0.34
CA LEU A 27 -16.66 -14.20 -0.93
C LEU A 27 -15.72 -15.41 -0.87
N ILE A 28 -14.55 -15.27 -0.23
CA ILE A 28 -13.51 -16.29 -0.18
C ILE A 28 -13.49 -16.90 1.22
N LYS A 29 -14.16 -18.04 1.40
CA LYS A 29 -14.28 -18.73 2.69
C LYS A 29 -13.01 -19.50 3.09
N SER A 30 -12.23 -19.97 2.11
CA SER A 30 -11.00 -20.74 2.35
C SER A 30 -9.86 -19.83 2.82
N ASP A 31 -9.27 -20.11 3.99
CA ASP A 31 -8.18 -19.31 4.57
C ASP A 31 -6.94 -19.30 3.66
N LYS A 32 -6.57 -20.45 3.10
CA LYS A 32 -5.41 -20.54 2.20
C LYS A 32 -5.62 -19.72 0.92
N THR A 33 -6.78 -19.85 0.29
CA THR A 33 -7.14 -19.13 -0.93
C THR A 33 -7.17 -17.62 -0.68
N TYR A 34 -7.76 -17.21 0.45
CA TYR A 34 -7.83 -15.80 0.85
C TYR A 34 -6.44 -15.19 1.05
N HIS A 35 -5.55 -15.93 1.69
CA HIS A 35 -4.19 -15.49 1.92
C HIS A 35 -3.42 -15.24 0.60
N TYR A 36 -3.45 -16.20 -0.33
CA TYR A 36 -2.83 -16.04 -1.64
C TYR A 36 -3.48 -14.92 -2.46
N PHE A 37 -4.79 -14.77 -2.36
CA PHE A 37 -5.52 -13.68 -2.98
C PHE A 37 -5.03 -12.31 -2.49
N LEU A 38 -4.88 -12.12 -1.17
CA LEU A 38 -4.37 -10.86 -0.62
C LEU A 38 -2.94 -10.57 -1.10
N ILE A 39 -2.06 -11.57 -1.09
CA ILE A 39 -0.69 -11.41 -1.60
C ILE A 39 -0.72 -11.00 -3.08
N ALA A 40 -1.52 -11.64 -3.91
CA ALA A 40 -1.66 -11.30 -5.31
C ALA A 40 -2.15 -9.85 -5.49
N VAL A 41 -3.16 -9.43 -4.73
CA VAL A 41 -3.68 -8.05 -4.77
C VAL A 41 -2.60 -7.03 -4.36
N ILE A 42 -1.81 -7.30 -3.32
CA ILE A 42 -0.69 -6.44 -2.90
C ILE A 42 0.28 -6.22 -4.07
N PHE A 43 0.73 -7.30 -4.72
CA PHE A 43 1.64 -7.20 -5.85
C PHE A 43 1.03 -6.43 -7.03
N VAL A 44 -0.22 -6.71 -7.37
CA VAL A 44 -0.95 -6.01 -8.45
C VAL A 44 -1.04 -4.51 -8.15
N VAL A 45 -1.44 -4.13 -6.93
CA VAL A 45 -1.54 -2.73 -6.51
C VAL A 45 -0.17 -2.05 -6.62
N MET A 46 0.90 -2.67 -6.13
CA MET A 46 2.24 -2.11 -6.19
C MET A 46 2.76 -1.94 -7.63
N LEU A 47 2.51 -2.92 -8.50
CA LEU A 47 2.94 -2.87 -9.90
C LEU A 47 2.16 -1.83 -10.72
N ILE A 48 0.88 -1.66 -10.45
CA ILE A 48 0.02 -0.71 -11.20
C ILE A 48 0.24 0.74 -10.71
N SER A 49 0.61 0.95 -9.46
CA SER A 49 0.74 2.29 -8.85
C SER A 49 1.59 3.27 -9.67
N PRO A 50 2.81 2.93 -10.15
CA PRO A 50 3.63 3.86 -10.93
C PRO A 50 2.99 4.29 -12.25
N PHE A 51 2.14 3.44 -12.83
CA PHE A 51 1.42 3.75 -14.07
C PHE A 51 0.24 4.69 -13.80
N LEU A 52 -0.54 4.41 -12.75
CA LEU A 52 -1.69 5.24 -12.35
C LEU A 52 -1.25 6.66 -11.96
N TRP A 53 -0.08 6.83 -11.41
CA TRP A 53 0.44 8.14 -10.99
C TRP A 53 0.87 9.03 -12.16
N LYS A 54 1.08 8.45 -13.36
CA LYS A 54 1.43 9.20 -14.58
C LYS A 54 0.21 9.66 -15.38
N ILE A 55 -0.97 9.09 -15.09
CA ILE A 55 -2.20 9.35 -15.85
C ILE A 55 -3.08 10.31 -15.07
N ASP A 56 -3.50 11.40 -15.69
CA ASP A 56 -4.53 12.26 -15.13
C ASP A 56 -5.92 11.65 -15.35
N ILE A 57 -6.34 10.85 -14.35
CA ILE A 57 -7.60 10.10 -14.38
C ILE A 57 -8.81 11.05 -14.28
N ALA A 58 -8.65 12.28 -13.73
CA ALA A 58 -9.72 13.25 -13.61
C ALA A 58 -10.27 13.71 -14.97
N ASN A 59 -9.51 13.53 -16.06
CA ASN A 59 -9.99 13.78 -17.40
C ASN A 59 -11.06 12.78 -17.89
N TYR A 60 -11.18 11.63 -17.24
CA TYR A 60 -12.08 10.53 -17.67
C TYR A 60 -13.18 10.23 -16.66
N ILE A 61 -12.98 10.54 -15.38
CA ILE A 61 -13.93 10.25 -14.30
C ILE A 61 -14.04 11.44 -13.34
N PRO A 62 -15.15 11.52 -12.56
CA PRO A 62 -15.32 12.60 -11.57
C PRO A 62 -14.13 12.70 -10.62
N LEU A 63 -13.73 13.94 -10.29
CA LEU A 63 -12.59 14.26 -9.43
C LEU A 63 -12.60 13.51 -8.10
N VAL A 64 -13.77 13.35 -7.49
CA VAL A 64 -13.95 12.60 -6.23
C VAL A 64 -13.40 11.18 -6.33
N ILE A 65 -13.66 10.50 -7.45
CA ILE A 65 -13.20 9.13 -7.70
C ILE A 65 -11.73 9.12 -8.13
N ALA A 66 -11.32 10.07 -8.98
CA ALA A 66 -9.93 10.20 -9.44
C ALA A 66 -8.94 10.36 -8.28
N ASN A 67 -9.31 11.08 -7.22
CA ASN A 67 -8.53 11.30 -6.02
C ASN A 67 -8.21 10.03 -5.23
N TYR A 68 -8.94 8.94 -5.43
CA TYR A 68 -8.60 7.64 -4.86
C TYR A 68 -7.46 6.93 -5.58
N PHE A 69 -7.15 7.31 -6.83
CA PHE A 69 -6.16 6.60 -7.65
C PHE A 69 -4.78 7.26 -7.66
N ASN A 70 -4.72 8.60 -7.63
CA ASN A 70 -3.45 9.33 -7.69
C ASN A 70 -3.47 10.61 -6.84
N ARG A 71 -2.30 11.28 -6.77
CA ARG A 71 -2.06 12.50 -5.97
C ARG A 71 -2.19 13.78 -6.78
N LEU A 72 -2.49 13.74 -8.07
CA LEU A 72 -2.42 14.90 -8.96
C LEU A 72 -3.32 16.05 -8.53
N HIS A 73 -4.41 15.77 -7.83
CA HIS A 73 -5.39 16.75 -7.37
C HIS A 73 -5.44 16.91 -5.85
N GLY A 74 -4.29 16.73 -5.17
CA GLY A 74 -4.14 17.06 -3.75
C GLY A 74 -4.45 15.94 -2.76
N SER A 75 -4.75 14.70 -3.21
CA SER A 75 -4.89 13.55 -2.32
C SER A 75 -3.58 13.22 -1.63
N LEU A 76 -3.60 13.14 -0.30
CA LEU A 76 -2.44 12.78 0.51
C LEU A 76 -2.21 11.27 0.54
N PHE A 77 -3.30 10.48 0.63
CA PHE A 77 -3.27 9.03 0.75
C PHE A 77 -4.22 8.36 -0.26
N PRO A 78 -3.96 8.44 -1.59
CA PRO A 78 -4.74 7.69 -2.57
C PRO A 78 -4.59 6.18 -2.28
N LEU A 79 -5.53 5.37 -2.74
CA LEU A 79 -5.48 3.91 -2.51
C LEU A 79 -4.20 3.28 -3.05
N PHE A 80 -3.68 3.80 -4.15
CA PHE A 80 -2.46 3.31 -4.81
C PHE A 80 -1.25 4.17 -4.45
N PRO A 81 -0.23 3.63 -3.76
CA PRO A 81 -0.03 2.25 -3.30
C PRO A 81 -0.49 1.97 -1.87
N TRP A 82 -1.06 2.94 -1.15
CA TRP A 82 -1.20 2.93 0.30
C TRP A 82 -2.05 1.77 0.84
N VAL A 83 -3.09 1.34 0.10
CA VAL A 83 -3.90 0.20 0.51
C VAL A 83 -3.08 -1.11 0.60
N SER A 84 -2.01 -1.25 -0.19
CA SER A 84 -1.15 -2.44 -0.14
C SER A 84 -0.47 -2.62 1.22
N PHE A 85 -0.13 -1.52 1.92
CA PHE A 85 0.44 -1.60 3.27
C PHE A 85 -0.58 -2.12 4.30
N LEU A 86 -1.84 -1.71 4.17
CA LEU A 86 -2.92 -2.22 5.03
C LEU A 86 -3.16 -3.72 4.77
N LEU A 87 -3.21 -4.13 3.50
CA LEU A 87 -3.36 -5.54 3.13
C LEU A 87 -2.16 -6.37 3.58
N ALA A 88 -0.94 -5.85 3.47
CA ALA A 88 0.26 -6.50 3.99
C ALA A 88 0.21 -6.66 5.51
N GLY A 89 -0.32 -5.66 6.23
CA GLY A 89 -0.59 -5.75 7.66
C GLY A 89 -1.57 -6.88 8.01
N ALA A 90 -2.64 -7.06 7.22
CA ALA A 90 -3.59 -8.15 7.42
C ALA A 90 -2.96 -9.54 7.17
N VAL A 91 -2.12 -9.66 6.14
CA VAL A 91 -1.33 -10.88 5.87
C VAL A 91 -0.36 -11.17 7.01
N PHE A 92 0.36 -10.15 7.49
CA PHE A 92 1.29 -10.27 8.60
C PHE A 92 0.59 -10.68 9.90
N ALA A 93 -0.59 -10.10 10.19
CA ALA A 93 -1.38 -10.43 11.37
C ALA A 93 -1.76 -11.92 11.42
N LYS A 94 -2.07 -12.53 10.27
CA LYS A 94 -2.32 -13.97 10.21
C LYS A 94 -1.11 -14.78 10.64
N TYR A 95 0.08 -14.49 10.10
CA TYR A 95 1.31 -15.19 10.50
C TYR A 95 1.64 -15.00 11.97
N PHE A 96 1.36 -13.81 12.52
CA PHE A 96 1.55 -13.54 13.95
C PHE A 96 0.60 -14.38 14.82
N ILE A 97 -0.68 -14.50 14.43
CA ILE A 97 -1.66 -15.32 15.13
C ILE A 97 -1.23 -16.80 15.08
N ASP A 98 -0.86 -17.30 13.90
CA ASP A 98 -0.39 -18.68 13.73
C ASP A 98 0.86 -18.96 14.61
N ALA A 99 1.80 -18.00 14.71
CA ALA A 99 2.98 -18.11 15.56
C ALA A 99 2.62 -18.13 17.06
N ARG A 100 1.63 -17.35 17.47
CA ARG A 100 1.14 -17.31 18.84
C ARG A 100 0.45 -18.62 19.23
N GLU A 101 -0.40 -19.16 18.37
CA GLU A 101 -1.06 -20.46 18.58
C GLU A 101 -0.05 -21.61 18.74
N ASN A 102 1.09 -21.52 18.04
CA ASN A 102 2.18 -22.49 18.12
C ASN A 102 3.22 -22.19 19.22
N ASN A 103 2.98 -21.19 20.09
CA ASN A 103 3.91 -20.76 21.15
C ASN A 103 5.31 -20.35 20.66
N VAL A 104 5.43 -19.82 19.44
CA VAL A 104 6.69 -19.33 18.85
C VAL A 104 6.67 -17.84 18.59
N GLU A 105 5.77 -17.10 19.23
CA GLU A 105 5.55 -15.65 19.03
C GLU A 105 6.82 -14.83 19.25
N GLU A 106 7.59 -15.10 20.31
CA GLU A 106 8.85 -14.36 20.57
C GLU A 106 9.86 -14.51 19.44
N LYS A 107 10.00 -15.74 18.90
CA LYS A 107 10.90 -16.01 17.78
C LYS A 107 10.42 -15.26 16.54
N PHE A 108 9.11 -15.28 16.29
CA PHE A 108 8.50 -14.56 15.16
C PHE A 108 8.73 -13.05 15.27
N ILE A 109 8.51 -12.44 16.44
CA ILE A 109 8.73 -11.01 16.68
C ILE A 109 10.22 -10.65 16.44
N LYS A 110 11.15 -11.40 17.03
CA LYS A 110 12.58 -11.17 16.85
C LYS A 110 13.00 -11.26 15.38
N LEU A 111 12.55 -12.31 14.68
CA LEU A 111 12.84 -12.49 13.26
C LEU A 111 12.26 -11.37 12.40
N SER A 112 11.01 -10.97 12.66
CA SER A 112 10.35 -9.88 11.95
C SER A 112 11.06 -8.55 12.17
N ALA A 113 11.49 -8.26 13.40
CA ALA A 113 12.24 -7.04 13.72
C ALA A 113 13.58 -6.99 12.97
N VAL A 114 14.35 -8.09 13.01
CA VAL A 114 15.63 -8.20 12.28
C VAL A 114 15.42 -8.06 10.77
N THR A 115 14.43 -8.77 10.22
CA THR A 115 14.11 -8.70 8.79
C THR A 115 13.71 -7.28 8.38
N GLY A 116 12.84 -6.63 9.16
CA GLY A 116 12.44 -5.24 8.92
C GLY A 116 13.63 -4.29 8.95
N PHE A 117 14.54 -4.45 9.91
CA PHE A 117 15.75 -3.64 10.01
C PHE A 117 16.69 -3.85 8.81
N ILE A 118 16.87 -5.09 8.36
CA ILE A 118 17.67 -5.42 7.17
C ILE A 118 17.03 -4.77 5.92
N ILE A 119 15.71 -4.85 5.75
CA ILE A 119 15.00 -4.25 4.63
C ILE A 119 15.18 -2.73 4.64
N LEU A 120 15.10 -2.07 5.80
CA LEU A 120 15.31 -0.63 5.93
C LEU A 120 16.73 -0.21 5.53
N ILE A 121 17.76 -0.93 6.01
CA ILE A 121 19.15 -0.66 5.65
C ILE A 121 19.36 -0.87 4.16
N PHE A 122 18.93 -2.01 3.62
CA PHE A 122 19.08 -2.32 2.21
C PHE A 122 18.33 -1.31 1.33
N GLY A 123 17.10 -0.96 1.70
CA GLY A 123 16.30 0.05 1.01
C GLY A 123 16.99 1.42 1.02
N HIS A 124 17.56 1.83 2.15
CA HIS A 124 18.30 3.08 2.24
C HIS A 124 19.53 3.10 1.32
N PHE A 125 20.36 2.05 1.36
CA PHE A 125 21.54 1.96 0.48
C PHE A 125 21.16 1.87 -1.00
N PHE A 126 20.12 1.10 -1.33
CA PHE A 126 19.65 0.96 -2.70
C PHE A 126 19.14 2.30 -3.25
N LEU A 127 18.32 3.01 -2.48
CA LEU A 127 17.79 4.32 -2.89
C LEU A 127 18.87 5.41 -2.92
N SER A 128 19.83 5.41 -2.01
CA SER A 128 20.94 6.35 -2.02
C SER A 128 21.94 6.10 -3.16
N GLY A 129 22.05 4.86 -3.63
CA GLY A 129 22.86 4.48 -4.80
C GLY A 129 22.21 4.79 -6.14
N LEU A 130 20.90 4.99 -6.18
CA LEU A 130 20.21 5.47 -7.38
C LEU A 130 20.44 6.98 -7.52
N SER A 131 20.93 7.40 -8.68
CA SER A 131 21.08 8.85 -8.94
C SER A 131 19.72 9.55 -8.82
N PRO A 132 19.67 10.81 -8.34
CA PRO A 132 18.42 11.57 -8.24
C PRO A 132 17.62 11.57 -9.55
N LYS A 133 18.29 11.58 -10.69
CA LYS A 133 17.66 11.50 -12.02
C LYS A 133 16.97 10.17 -12.30
N ALA A 134 17.51 9.05 -11.80
CA ALA A 134 16.88 7.74 -11.95
C ALA A 134 15.64 7.63 -11.05
N ILE A 135 15.69 8.20 -9.84
CA ILE A 135 14.54 8.21 -8.92
C ILE A 135 13.39 9.06 -9.49
N THR A 136 13.70 10.24 -10.04
CA THR A 136 12.67 11.13 -10.64
C THR A 136 12.07 10.57 -11.93
N SER A 137 12.75 9.66 -12.62
CA SER A 137 12.16 8.98 -13.78
C SER A 137 11.16 7.88 -13.40
N ILE A 138 11.31 7.30 -12.21
CA ILE A 138 10.45 6.22 -11.71
C ILE A 138 9.30 6.78 -10.87
N LEU A 139 9.58 7.81 -10.05
CA LEU A 139 8.58 8.48 -9.22
C LEU A 139 8.21 9.82 -9.86
N PRO A 140 6.95 10.05 -10.19
CA PRO A 140 6.53 11.34 -10.72
C PRO A 140 6.74 12.46 -9.68
N ASN A 141 7.19 13.58 -10.15
CA ASN A 141 7.75 14.76 -9.55
C ASN A 141 7.10 15.45 -8.32
N PRO A 142 5.98 15.11 -7.73
CA PRO A 142 5.48 15.92 -6.62
C PRO A 142 6.07 15.59 -5.23
N ILE A 143 6.87 14.53 -5.09
CA ILE A 143 7.37 14.13 -3.75
C ILE A 143 8.66 14.88 -3.34
N PHE A 144 9.39 15.48 -4.29
CA PHE A 144 10.70 16.10 -4.04
C PHE A 144 10.70 17.64 -4.04
N TYR A 145 9.55 18.29 -4.14
CA TYR A 145 9.43 19.76 -4.12
C TYR A 145 8.70 20.31 -2.88
N LEU A 146 8.76 19.57 -1.75
CA LEU A 146 8.36 20.10 -0.44
C LEU A 146 9.57 20.35 0.42
#